data_82c391a389aa0632569c5987b949f89b
#
_entry.id   82c391a389aa0632569c5987b949f89b
#
_cell.length_a   1.000
_cell.length_b   1.000
_cell.length_c   1.000
_cell.angle_alpha   90.00
_cell.angle_beta   90.00
_cell.angle_gamma   90.00
#
_symmetry.space_group_name_H-M   'P 1'
#
loop_
_entity.id
_entity.type
_entity.pdbx_description
1 polymer ?
#
loop_
_entity_poly.entity_id
_entity_poly.type
_entity_poly.pdbx_seq_one_letter_code
_entity_poly.pdbx_strand_id
1 'polypeptide(L)'
;MEAQIENGFACVEGGEWLFGMRQPAAVCGSLAPKRLPRGECGWWRRLFQPDRRRLQCADLDGRMWCGDRTRPFLTRIDLAGRVAVATEKLLLAQPSSRRLGALLRVVPFSYRNAVCTTVLEGGWAVVSTQGRTQRAVVADGETLGVKPEAVVAWTGRPPTGHCPRIRLRDLFLPRPPKSLRLNFHGPCVVWFEGSG
;
A
#
# COMPACT_ATOMS: atom_id res chain seq x y z
N MET A 1 -18.77 2.41 -10.43
CA MET A 1 -18.56 0.96 -10.14
C MET A 1 -18.11 0.85 -8.70
N GLU A 2 -18.75 0.00 -7.92
CA GLU A 2 -18.42 -0.20 -6.51
C GLU A 2 -17.84 -1.59 -6.31
N ALA A 3 -16.83 -1.71 -5.43
CA ALA A 3 -16.44 -3.01 -4.94
C ALA A 3 -17.38 -3.43 -3.83
N GLN A 4 -17.94 -4.60 -3.93
CA GLN A 4 -18.67 -5.24 -2.84
C GLN A 4 -17.70 -6.14 -2.06
N ILE A 5 -17.66 -5.96 -0.74
CA ILE A 5 -16.84 -6.83 0.12
C ILE A 5 -17.80 -7.82 0.78
N GLU A 6 -17.71 -9.08 0.34
CA GLU A 6 -18.57 -10.16 0.84
C GLU A 6 -17.71 -11.40 1.18
N ASN A 7 -17.98 -12.01 2.32
CA ASN A 7 -17.36 -13.27 2.72
C ASN A 7 -15.83 -13.31 2.65
N GLY A 8 -15.17 -12.16 2.91
CA GLY A 8 -13.70 -12.07 2.85
C GLY A 8 -13.14 -11.92 1.44
N PHE A 9 -14.00 -11.62 0.45
CA PHE A 9 -13.61 -11.30 -0.92
C PHE A 9 -14.09 -9.91 -1.32
N ALA A 10 -13.27 -9.22 -2.10
CA ALA A 10 -13.69 -8.04 -2.84
C ALA A 10 -14.17 -8.49 -4.23
N CYS A 11 -15.45 -8.30 -4.51
CA CYS A 11 -16.06 -8.56 -5.80
C CYS A 11 -16.09 -7.27 -6.61
N VAL A 12 -15.64 -7.32 -7.86
CA VAL A 12 -15.65 -6.19 -8.79
C VAL A 12 -16.14 -6.62 -10.17
N GLU A 13 -16.76 -5.69 -10.89
CA GLU A 13 -17.32 -5.92 -12.23
C GLU A 13 -16.69 -4.95 -13.22
N GLY A 14 -16.32 -5.47 -14.38
CA GLY A 14 -15.84 -4.72 -15.54
C GLY A 14 -14.75 -3.69 -15.27
N GLY A 15 -14.17 -3.14 -16.33
CA GLY A 15 -13.26 -1.99 -16.26
C GLY A 15 -11.82 -2.33 -15.96
N GLU A 16 -11.04 -1.29 -15.76
CA GLU A 16 -9.60 -1.39 -15.57
C GLU A 16 -9.22 -1.38 -14.09
N TRP A 17 -8.42 -2.37 -13.70
CA TRP A 17 -8.04 -2.62 -12.32
C TRP A 17 -6.54 -2.70 -12.12
N LEU A 18 -6.06 -2.14 -11.03
CA LEU A 18 -4.73 -2.32 -10.51
C LEU A 18 -4.78 -3.38 -9.40
N PHE A 19 -3.96 -4.41 -9.55
CA PHE A 19 -3.85 -5.50 -8.57
C PHE A 19 -2.55 -5.42 -7.80
N GLY A 20 -2.62 -5.79 -6.54
CA GLY A 20 -1.45 -6.09 -5.73
C GLY A 20 -0.76 -7.37 -6.20
N MET A 21 0.11 -7.90 -5.36
CA MET A 21 0.95 -9.08 -5.66
C MET A 21 0.19 -10.39 -5.92
N ARG A 22 -1.08 -10.45 -5.61
CA ARG A 22 -1.87 -11.68 -5.63
C ARG A 22 -2.80 -11.71 -6.82
N GLN A 23 -2.84 -12.86 -7.44
CA GLN A 23 -3.79 -13.12 -8.51
C GLN A 23 -5.22 -13.15 -7.95
N PRO A 24 -6.23 -12.80 -8.75
CA PRO A 24 -7.62 -12.99 -8.40
C PRO A 24 -7.89 -14.43 -7.96
N ALA A 25 -8.76 -14.60 -6.98
CA ALA A 25 -9.18 -15.91 -6.50
C ALA A 25 -10.08 -16.61 -7.54
N ALA A 26 -10.92 -15.83 -8.23
CA ALA A 26 -11.77 -16.29 -9.33
C ALA A 26 -12.04 -15.16 -10.32
N VAL A 27 -12.21 -15.52 -11.58
CA VAL A 27 -12.61 -14.62 -12.66
C VAL A 27 -13.73 -15.29 -13.44
N CYS A 28 -14.83 -14.57 -13.66
CA CYS A 28 -15.90 -14.96 -14.55
C CYS A 28 -15.92 -13.96 -15.72
N GLY A 29 -15.46 -14.39 -16.89
CA GLY A 29 -15.23 -13.54 -18.04
C GLY A 29 -13.76 -13.51 -18.45
N SER A 30 -13.28 -12.43 -19.03
CA SER A 30 -11.89 -12.29 -19.48
C SER A 30 -11.12 -11.23 -18.69
N LEU A 31 -9.81 -11.48 -18.49
CA LEU A 31 -8.88 -10.57 -17.85
C LEU A 31 -7.70 -10.31 -18.80
N ALA A 32 -7.69 -9.15 -19.41
CA ALA A 32 -6.66 -8.76 -20.36
C ALA A 32 -5.54 -7.96 -19.66
N PRO A 33 -4.31 -8.52 -19.53
CA PRO A 33 -3.24 -7.82 -18.86
C PRO A 33 -2.81 -6.57 -19.63
N LYS A 34 -2.66 -5.46 -18.93
CA LYS A 34 -2.14 -4.19 -19.44
C LYS A 34 -0.74 -3.92 -18.91
N ARG A 35 0.08 -3.27 -19.71
CA ARG A 35 1.37 -2.78 -19.23
C ARG A 35 1.14 -1.58 -18.31
N LEU A 36 1.70 -1.64 -17.12
CA LEU A 36 1.75 -0.48 -16.24
C LEU A 36 2.48 0.67 -16.94
N PRO A 37 1.94 1.89 -16.89
CA PRO A 37 2.61 3.05 -17.46
C PRO A 37 4.00 3.17 -16.82
N ARG A 38 5.01 3.31 -17.65
CA ARG A 38 6.38 3.57 -17.20
C ARG A 38 6.40 4.99 -16.65
N GLY A 39 6.35 5.15 -15.33
CA GLY A 39 6.62 6.46 -14.74
C GLY A 39 8.03 6.92 -15.13
N GLU A 40 8.24 8.23 -15.24
CA GLU A 40 9.52 8.89 -15.53
C GLU A 40 10.56 8.64 -14.41
N CYS A 41 10.95 7.42 -14.25
CA CYS A 41 11.97 7.04 -13.28
C CYS A 41 13.26 6.73 -14.01
N GLY A 42 14.30 7.53 -13.75
CA GLY A 42 15.64 7.30 -14.25
C GLY A 42 16.11 5.87 -13.96
N TRP A 43 17.05 5.35 -14.78
CA TRP A 43 17.55 3.98 -14.76
C TRP A 43 18.06 3.52 -13.37
N TRP A 44 18.62 4.43 -12.56
CA TRP A 44 19.06 4.17 -11.19
C TRP A 44 17.93 3.74 -10.26
N ARG A 45 16.71 4.26 -10.42
CA ARG A 45 15.55 3.83 -9.62
C ARG A 45 15.09 2.43 -9.97
N ARG A 46 15.38 1.92 -11.18
CA ARG A 46 15.04 0.54 -11.58
C ARG A 46 15.82 -0.52 -10.80
N LEU A 47 17.08 -0.24 -10.47
CA LEU A 47 17.94 -1.14 -9.71
C LEU A 47 17.50 -1.28 -8.24
N PHE A 48 16.85 -0.25 -7.71
CA PHE A 48 16.47 -0.17 -6.29
C PHE A 48 14.97 -0.31 -6.03
N GLN A 49 14.16 -0.68 -7.02
CA GLN A 49 12.72 -0.90 -6.89
C GLN A 49 12.35 -2.36 -7.21
N PRO A 50 12.63 -3.31 -6.32
CA PRO A 50 12.25 -4.72 -6.53
C PRO A 50 10.73 -4.91 -6.61
N ASP A 51 9.94 -3.98 -6.05
CA ASP A 51 8.51 -4.15 -5.86
C ASP A 51 7.61 -3.75 -7.05
N ARG A 52 8.16 -3.12 -8.11
CA ARG A 52 7.39 -2.86 -9.34
C ARG A 52 6.88 -4.12 -10.03
N ARG A 53 7.53 -5.26 -9.80
CA ARG A 53 7.10 -6.57 -10.34
C ARG A 53 5.84 -7.10 -9.65
N ARG A 54 5.39 -6.45 -8.59
CA ARG A 54 4.33 -6.90 -7.71
C ARG A 54 2.96 -6.31 -8.05
N LEU A 55 2.91 -5.26 -8.88
CA LEU A 55 1.67 -4.67 -9.32
C LEU A 55 1.35 -5.10 -10.75
N GLN A 56 0.12 -5.47 -10.98
CA GLN A 56 -0.41 -5.82 -12.28
C GLN A 56 -1.59 -4.91 -12.60
N CYS A 57 -1.75 -4.57 -13.87
CA CYS A 57 -2.91 -3.85 -14.36
C CYS A 57 -3.61 -4.71 -15.41
N ALA A 58 -4.91 -4.78 -15.37
CA ALA A 58 -5.67 -5.50 -16.37
C ALA A 58 -7.05 -4.89 -16.61
N ASP A 59 -7.57 -5.06 -17.82
CA ASP A 59 -8.98 -4.83 -18.12
C ASP A 59 -9.75 -6.09 -17.80
N LEU A 60 -10.83 -5.93 -17.07
CA LEU A 60 -11.77 -6.97 -16.72
C LEU A 60 -13.02 -6.81 -17.58
N ASP A 61 -13.37 -7.88 -18.28
CA ASP A 61 -14.68 -8.04 -18.90
C ASP A 61 -15.40 -9.18 -18.17
N GLY A 62 -16.37 -8.81 -17.31
CA GLY A 62 -17.08 -9.73 -16.43
C GLY A 62 -16.90 -9.42 -14.95
N ARG A 63 -16.79 -10.45 -14.12
CA ARG A 63 -16.68 -10.35 -12.65
C ARG A 63 -15.41 -10.98 -12.14
N MET A 64 -14.90 -10.43 -11.03
CA MET A 64 -13.69 -10.92 -10.41
C MET A 64 -13.80 -10.85 -8.88
N TRP A 65 -13.28 -11.90 -8.24
CA TRP A 65 -13.19 -12.00 -6.78
C TRP A 65 -11.72 -11.99 -6.34
N CYS A 66 -11.36 -11.02 -5.54
CA CYS A 66 -10.03 -10.89 -4.95
C CYS A 66 -10.09 -11.09 -3.45
N GLY A 67 -9.21 -11.93 -2.92
CA GLY A 67 -9.10 -12.20 -1.49
C GLY A 67 -7.70 -12.62 -1.10
N ASP A 68 -7.40 -12.56 0.19
CA ASP A 68 -6.13 -12.96 0.75
C ASP A 68 -6.35 -13.82 2.00
N ARG A 69 -6.13 -15.13 1.88
CA ARG A 69 -6.29 -16.08 3.01
C ARG A 69 -5.40 -15.77 4.20
N THR A 70 -4.25 -15.14 3.97
CA THR A 70 -3.29 -14.79 5.04
C THR A 70 -3.58 -13.44 5.67
N ARG A 71 -4.43 -12.62 5.01
CA ARG A 71 -4.85 -11.28 5.44
C ARG A 71 -6.36 -11.14 5.21
N PRO A 72 -7.17 -11.75 6.08
CA PRO A 72 -8.61 -11.90 5.82
C PRO A 72 -9.41 -10.62 6.00
N PHE A 73 -8.84 -9.61 6.65
CA PHE A 73 -9.56 -8.34 6.87
C PHE A 73 -9.41 -7.43 5.66
N LEU A 74 -10.49 -7.21 4.97
CA LEU A 74 -10.56 -6.31 3.82
C LEU A 74 -11.12 -4.96 4.23
N THR A 75 -10.45 -3.90 3.81
CA THR A 75 -10.88 -2.53 4.07
C THR A 75 -10.85 -1.72 2.80
N ARG A 76 -11.97 -1.07 2.46
CA ARG A 76 -12.03 -0.09 1.38
C ARG A 76 -11.51 1.25 1.88
N ILE A 77 -10.65 1.87 1.10
CA ILE A 77 -10.11 3.22 1.33
C ILE A 77 -10.50 4.09 0.13
N ASP A 78 -11.28 5.14 0.39
CA ASP A 78 -11.61 6.13 -0.63
C ASP A 78 -10.43 7.09 -0.82
N LEU A 79 -10.06 7.30 -2.09
CA LEU A 79 -8.88 8.07 -2.47
C LEU A 79 -9.30 9.52 -2.76
N ALA A 80 -9.73 10.26 -1.74
CA ALA A 80 -10.14 11.67 -1.84
C ALA A 80 -8.96 12.63 -2.08
N GLY A 81 -7.97 12.21 -2.86
CA GLY A 81 -6.73 12.91 -3.16
C GLY A 81 -5.58 11.92 -3.26
N ARG A 82 -4.36 12.38 -3.05
CA ARG A 82 -3.17 11.52 -3.10
C ARG A 82 -3.04 10.72 -1.81
N VAL A 83 -3.13 9.41 -1.94
CA VAL A 83 -2.98 8.45 -0.85
C VAL A 83 -1.82 7.51 -1.15
N ALA A 84 -0.88 7.39 -0.23
CA ALA A 84 0.18 6.40 -0.28
C ALA A 84 -0.32 5.12 0.40
N VAL A 85 -0.36 4.01 -0.33
CA VAL A 85 -0.81 2.70 0.16
C VAL A 85 0.38 1.75 0.24
N ALA A 86 0.52 1.01 1.33
CA ALA A 86 1.53 -0.04 1.45
C ALA A 86 1.29 -1.11 0.35
N THR A 87 2.24 -1.22 -0.58
CA THR A 87 2.09 -2.04 -1.79
C THR A 87 1.81 -3.50 -1.48
N GLU A 88 2.39 -4.01 -0.40
CA GLU A 88 2.20 -5.40 0.05
C GLU A 88 0.80 -5.68 0.62
N LYS A 89 0.07 -4.63 1.02
CA LYS A 89 -1.30 -4.71 1.56
C LYS A 89 -2.35 -4.35 0.52
N LEU A 90 -1.94 -3.77 -0.60
CA LEU A 90 -2.84 -3.44 -1.70
C LEU A 90 -3.35 -4.74 -2.35
N LEU A 91 -4.65 -4.96 -2.28
CA LEU A 91 -5.31 -6.08 -2.94
C LEU A 91 -5.73 -5.68 -4.36
N LEU A 92 -6.51 -4.62 -4.48
CA LEU A 92 -6.93 -4.06 -5.75
C LEU A 92 -7.24 -2.55 -5.61
N ALA A 93 -7.19 -1.83 -6.72
CA ALA A 93 -7.56 -0.43 -6.76
C ALA A 93 -8.13 -0.03 -8.13
N GLN A 94 -8.99 0.98 -8.10
CA GLN A 94 -9.49 1.69 -9.27
C GLN A 94 -9.15 3.18 -9.14
N PRO A 95 -7.91 3.57 -9.39
CA PRO A 95 -7.51 4.97 -9.28
C PRO A 95 -7.98 5.77 -10.50
N SER A 96 -8.46 7.00 -10.28
CA SER A 96 -8.83 7.92 -11.36
C SER A 96 -7.61 8.48 -12.08
N SER A 97 -6.46 8.51 -11.42
CA SER A 97 -5.19 8.95 -11.97
C SER A 97 -4.07 7.98 -11.59
N ARG A 98 -3.19 7.69 -12.57
CA ARG A 98 -2.17 6.66 -12.49
C ARG A 98 -0.80 7.25 -12.23
N ARG A 99 -0.55 7.72 -11.04
CA ARG A 99 0.83 8.02 -10.63
C ARG A 99 1.33 6.89 -9.74
N LEU A 100 2.00 5.92 -10.35
CA LEU A 100 2.63 4.83 -9.62
C LEU A 100 3.91 5.28 -8.94
N GLY A 101 3.86 5.26 -7.64
CA GLY A 101 4.93 4.92 -6.75
C GLY A 101 5.99 5.90 -6.37
N ALA A 102 6.03 6.24 -5.11
CA ALA A 102 7.26 6.62 -4.45
C ALA A 102 7.70 5.49 -3.51
N LEU A 103 8.95 5.06 -3.66
CA LEU A 103 9.59 4.22 -2.67
C LEU A 103 9.97 5.11 -1.49
N LEU A 104 9.37 4.87 -0.34
CA LEU A 104 9.73 5.61 0.85
C LEU A 104 11.01 5.01 1.44
N ARG A 105 12.14 5.67 1.23
CA ARG A 105 13.36 5.41 2.00
C ARG A 105 13.24 6.12 3.34
N VAL A 106 12.95 5.35 4.36
CA VAL A 106 12.76 5.91 5.71
C VAL A 106 14.07 6.15 6.45
N VAL A 107 15.17 5.48 6.04
CA VAL A 107 16.50 5.67 6.65
C VAL A 107 17.58 5.55 5.57
N PRO A 108 18.56 6.49 5.49
CA PRO A 108 19.48 6.59 4.35
C PRO A 108 20.40 5.39 4.13
N PHE A 109 20.72 4.60 5.12
CA PHE A 109 21.87 3.68 5.02
C PHE A 109 21.60 2.18 5.22
N SER A 110 20.56 1.73 5.94
CA SER A 110 20.47 0.32 6.31
C SER A 110 19.11 -0.35 6.15
N TYR A 111 18.04 0.40 6.07
CA TYR A 111 16.71 -0.20 6.00
C TYR A 111 16.17 -0.08 4.58
N ARG A 112 16.58 -1.04 3.75
CA ARG A 112 15.99 -1.22 2.42
C ARG A 112 14.50 -1.47 2.61
N ASN A 113 13.68 -0.42 2.40
CA ASN A 113 12.24 -0.53 2.30
C ASN A 113 11.51 -0.87 3.62
N ALA A 114 11.53 0.04 4.59
CA ALA A 114 10.67 -0.12 5.77
C ALA A 114 9.19 -0.27 5.39
N VAL A 115 8.72 0.49 4.39
CA VAL A 115 7.42 0.32 3.73
C VAL A 115 7.56 0.67 2.26
N CYS A 116 7.24 -0.28 1.39
CA CYS A 116 7.09 -0.01 -0.03
C CYS A 116 5.68 0.53 -0.28
N THR A 117 5.56 1.60 -1.06
CA THR A 117 4.28 2.27 -1.25
C THR A 117 3.93 2.48 -2.71
N THR A 118 2.63 2.43 -2.97
CA THR A 118 2.00 2.83 -4.22
C THR A 118 1.19 4.09 -3.94
N VAL A 119 1.46 5.16 -4.67
CA VAL A 119 0.67 6.39 -4.57
C VAL A 119 -0.47 6.31 -5.58
N LEU A 120 -1.68 6.44 -5.07
CA LEU A 120 -2.93 6.41 -5.82
C LEU A 120 -3.63 7.76 -5.66
N GLU A 121 -4.41 8.16 -6.64
CA GLU A 121 -5.13 9.43 -6.63
C GLU A 121 -6.50 9.25 -7.28
N GLY A 122 -7.53 9.63 -6.55
CA GLY A 122 -8.94 9.48 -6.96
C GLY A 122 -9.42 8.03 -7.02
N GLY A 123 -10.71 7.85 -6.97
CA GLY A 123 -11.31 6.50 -6.93
C GLY A 123 -11.20 5.85 -5.55
N TRP A 124 -10.89 4.56 -5.51
CA TRP A 124 -10.79 3.81 -4.27
C TRP A 124 -9.81 2.63 -4.38
N ALA A 125 -9.42 2.12 -3.23
CA ALA A 125 -8.57 0.92 -3.10
C ALA A 125 -9.15 -0.03 -2.05
N VAL A 126 -8.92 -1.32 -2.23
CA VAL A 126 -9.13 -2.34 -1.19
C VAL A 126 -7.77 -2.84 -0.73
N VAL A 127 -7.58 -2.81 0.57
CA VAL A 127 -6.40 -3.35 1.23
C VAL A 127 -6.75 -4.60 2.02
N SER A 128 -5.80 -5.53 2.11
CA SER A 128 -5.91 -6.74 2.92
C SER A 128 -4.92 -6.69 4.08
N THR A 129 -5.38 -6.99 5.28
CA THR A 129 -4.64 -6.86 6.54
C THR A 129 -4.82 -8.09 7.41
N GLN A 130 -3.89 -8.33 8.34
CA GLN A 130 -3.98 -9.43 9.30
C GLN A 130 -4.92 -9.10 10.45
N GLY A 131 -4.99 -7.82 10.84
CA GLY A 131 -5.87 -7.30 11.86
C GLY A 131 -6.83 -6.24 11.31
N ARG A 132 -7.72 -5.74 12.14
CA ARG A 132 -8.65 -4.66 11.74
C ARG A 132 -7.89 -3.38 11.43
N THR A 133 -8.20 -2.77 10.31
CA THR A 133 -7.65 -1.47 9.94
C THR A 133 -8.32 -0.37 10.76
N GLN A 134 -7.51 0.44 11.41
CA GLN A 134 -7.91 1.64 12.12
C GLN A 134 -7.55 2.88 11.31
N ARG A 135 -8.33 3.94 11.48
CA ARG A 135 -8.10 5.24 10.84
C ARG A 135 -7.87 6.29 11.92
N ALA A 136 -6.73 6.99 11.84
CA ALA A 136 -6.43 8.14 12.68
C ALA A 136 -6.32 9.41 11.83
N VAL A 137 -6.89 10.49 12.33
CA VAL A 137 -6.68 11.84 11.80
C VAL A 137 -5.64 12.50 12.69
N VAL A 138 -4.54 12.92 12.10
CA VAL A 138 -3.44 13.61 12.81
C VAL A 138 -3.59 15.10 12.51
N ALA A 139 -3.90 15.88 13.54
CA ALA A 139 -4.08 17.33 13.41
C ALA A 139 -2.75 18.05 13.17
N ASP A 140 -2.83 19.31 12.75
CA ASP A 140 -1.63 20.13 12.57
C ASP A 140 -0.87 20.27 13.89
N GLY A 141 0.44 20.12 13.85
CA GLY A 141 1.30 20.11 15.04
C GLY A 141 1.35 18.79 15.81
N GLU A 142 0.45 17.83 15.51
CA GLU A 142 0.48 16.51 16.12
C GLU A 142 1.39 15.53 15.37
N THR A 143 1.80 14.48 16.07
CA THR A 143 2.63 13.42 15.52
C THR A 143 2.13 12.06 15.96
N LEU A 144 1.91 11.16 15.00
CA LEU A 144 1.53 9.78 15.23
C LEU A 144 2.68 8.84 14.87
N GLY A 145 3.16 8.06 15.84
CA GLY A 145 4.21 7.05 15.63
C GLY A 145 3.62 5.65 15.38
N VAL A 146 3.84 5.08 14.20
CA VAL A 146 3.33 3.76 13.80
C VAL A 146 4.49 2.82 13.49
N LYS A 147 4.38 1.54 13.84
CA LYS A 147 5.33 0.51 13.41
C LYS A 147 5.26 0.34 11.89
N PRO A 148 6.40 0.18 11.18
CA PRO A 148 6.40 0.04 9.72
C PRO A 148 5.47 -1.06 9.22
N GLU A 149 5.47 -2.22 9.87
CA GLU A 149 4.65 -3.38 9.52
C GLU A 149 3.14 -3.14 9.70
N ALA A 150 2.77 -2.23 10.61
CA ALA A 150 1.38 -1.90 10.87
C ALA A 150 0.82 -0.85 9.89
N VAL A 151 1.67 -0.09 9.19
CA VAL A 151 1.21 0.94 8.26
C VAL A 151 0.44 0.32 7.10
N VAL A 152 -0.71 0.88 6.80
CA VAL A 152 -1.59 0.46 5.67
C VAL A 152 -1.59 1.52 4.58
N ALA A 153 -1.93 2.76 4.94
CA ALA A 153 -1.99 3.88 4.00
C ALA A 153 -1.87 5.21 4.74
N TRP A 154 -1.58 6.28 4.01
CA TRP A 154 -1.62 7.63 4.56
C TRP A 154 -1.82 8.69 3.48
N THR A 155 -2.27 9.87 3.91
CA THR A 155 -2.31 11.09 3.10
C THR A 155 -1.19 12.05 3.53
N GLY A 156 -0.96 13.08 2.72
CA GLY A 156 -0.04 14.17 3.08
C GLY A 156 1.44 13.81 2.87
N ARG A 157 2.29 14.37 3.73
CA ARG A 157 3.74 14.22 3.61
C ARG A 157 4.21 12.81 3.99
N PRO A 158 5.33 12.36 3.40
CA PRO A 158 5.95 11.11 3.83
C PRO A 158 6.33 11.14 5.31
N PRO A 159 6.18 10.02 6.04
CA PRO A 159 6.60 9.96 7.43
C PRO A 159 8.12 10.01 7.58
N THR A 160 8.58 10.42 8.75
CA THR A 160 9.98 10.37 9.14
C THR A 160 10.26 9.10 9.95
N GLY A 161 11.40 8.46 9.73
CA GLY A 161 11.83 7.32 10.54
C GLY A 161 12.39 7.79 11.89
N HIS A 162 11.92 7.22 12.97
CA HIS A 162 12.47 7.42 14.31
C HIS A 162 12.87 6.09 14.93
N CYS A 163 14.13 5.95 15.31
CA CYS A 163 14.64 4.75 15.97
C CYS A 163 15.36 5.16 17.28
N PRO A 164 14.70 5.03 18.44
CA PRO A 164 15.26 5.51 19.70
C PRO A 164 16.48 4.71 20.18
N ARG A 165 16.65 3.48 19.68
CA ARG A 165 17.78 2.61 20.04
C ARG A 165 18.29 1.88 18.80
N ILE A 166 19.39 2.36 18.22
CA ILE A 166 20.11 1.70 17.14
C ILE A 166 21.31 0.98 17.77
N ARG A 167 21.41 -0.32 17.59
CA ARG A 167 22.62 -1.09 17.90
C ARG A 167 23.44 -1.21 16.62
N LEU A 168 24.78 -1.21 16.72
CA LEU A 168 25.67 -1.38 15.56
C LEU A 168 25.29 -2.59 14.68
N ARG A 169 24.89 -3.70 15.30
CA ARG A 169 24.42 -4.89 14.60
C ARG A 169 23.17 -4.64 13.75
N ASP A 170 22.31 -3.69 14.14
CA ASP A 170 21.04 -3.40 13.44
C ASP A 170 21.31 -2.72 12.08
N LEU A 171 22.50 -2.11 11.93
CA LEU A 171 22.94 -1.51 10.67
C LEU A 171 23.21 -2.55 9.55
N PHE A 172 23.51 -3.76 9.95
CA PHE A 172 23.86 -4.87 9.02
C PHE A 172 22.72 -5.86 8.82
N LEU A 173 21.61 -5.72 9.55
CA LEU A 173 20.47 -6.62 9.42
C LEU A 173 19.57 -6.19 8.26
N PRO A 174 19.04 -7.15 7.47
CA PRO A 174 18.12 -6.85 6.37
C PRO A 174 16.72 -6.41 6.85
N ARG A 175 16.43 -6.52 8.14
CA ARG A 175 15.13 -6.18 8.74
C ARG A 175 15.23 -4.91 9.57
N PRO A 176 14.19 -4.06 9.54
CA PRO A 176 14.15 -2.87 10.39
C PRO A 176 14.17 -3.26 11.87
N PRO A 177 14.83 -2.46 12.74
CA PRO A 177 14.82 -2.71 14.17
C PRO A 177 13.38 -2.68 14.71
N LYS A 178 13.09 -3.54 15.68
CA LYS A 178 11.76 -3.59 16.34
C LYS A 178 11.36 -2.25 16.98
N SER A 179 12.34 -1.38 17.28
CA SER A 179 12.11 -0.05 17.84
C SER A 179 11.82 1.03 16.80
N LEU A 180 11.97 0.74 15.51
CA LEU A 180 11.67 1.69 14.44
C LEU A 180 10.19 2.10 14.47
N ARG A 181 9.94 3.40 14.42
CA ARG A 181 8.62 3.99 14.24
C ARG A 181 8.66 4.91 13.03
N LEU A 182 7.56 4.97 12.33
CA LEU A 182 7.29 5.95 11.30
C LEU A 182 6.44 7.05 11.92
N ASN A 183 7.00 8.25 12.01
CA ASN A 183 6.33 9.41 12.56
C ASN A 183 5.62 10.16 11.44
N PHE A 184 4.30 10.19 11.53
CA PHE A 184 3.42 10.95 10.64
C PHE A 184 3.10 12.29 11.29
N HIS A 185 3.45 13.38 10.62
CA HIS A 185 3.23 14.75 11.08
C HIS A 185 1.97 15.30 10.39
N GLY A 186 1.04 15.82 11.17
CA GLY A 186 -0.18 16.42 10.65
C GLY A 186 0.03 17.69 9.81
N PRO A 187 -0.98 18.12 9.04
CA PRO A 187 -2.27 17.46 8.90
C PRO A 187 -2.22 16.26 7.94
N CYS A 188 -2.66 15.08 8.39
CA CYS A 188 -2.74 13.89 7.56
C CYS A 188 -3.75 12.88 8.13
N VAL A 189 -4.11 11.90 7.31
CA VAL A 189 -4.88 10.73 7.73
C VAL A 189 -4.00 9.50 7.58
N VAL A 190 -3.98 8.65 8.59
CA VAL A 190 -3.18 7.42 8.61
C VAL A 190 -4.08 6.23 8.87
N TRP A 191 -3.97 5.21 8.02
CA TRP A 191 -4.59 3.90 8.24
C TRP A 191 -3.52 2.92 8.67
N PHE A 192 -3.79 2.17 9.72
CA PHE A 192 -2.86 1.20 10.28
C PHE A 192 -3.59 -0.01 10.86
N GLU A 193 -2.89 -1.13 10.94
CA GLU A 193 -3.42 -2.32 11.60
C GLU A 193 -3.41 -2.14 13.11
N GLY A 194 -4.58 -2.31 13.73
CA GLY A 194 -4.65 -2.47 15.16
C GLY A 194 -4.04 -3.82 15.56
N SER A 195 -3.23 -3.84 16.62
CA SER A 195 -2.87 -5.09 17.29
C SER A 195 -4.17 -5.70 17.84
N GLY A 196 -4.59 -6.83 17.27
CA GLY A 196 -5.61 -7.66 17.87
C GLY A 196 -5.10 -8.31 19.15
#